data_4d07349636ccfb0f03c081a36b1fc5fc
#
_entry.id   4d07349636ccfb0f03c081a36b1fc5fc
#
_cell.length_a   1.000
_cell.length_b   1.000
_cell.length_c   1.000
_cell.angle_alpha   90.00
_cell.angle_beta   90.00
_cell.angle_gamma   90.00
#
_symmetry.space_group_name_H-M   'P 1'
#
loop_
_entity.id
_entity.type
_entity.pdbx_description
1 polymer ?
#
loop_
_entity_poly.entity_id
_entity_poly.type
_entity_poly.pdbx_seq_one_letter_code
_entity_poly.pdbx_strand_id
1 'polypeptide(L)'
;MKEAREAMPNVGSSSSQYVLAAIKFIQFNYSHDISVDDIAQAVGVSRSHLYRVFMSNVGQSPIDYLTSYRISEACSLLKNSGLSIAEIAVSVGFFDQFYFSRVFKKVKGVPPSKYLVALEKEAQAAPQPINP
;
A
#
# COMPACT_ATOMS: atom_id res chain seq x y z
N MET A 1 0.79 -31.71 -3.53
CA MET A 1 1.56 -32.56 -2.64
C MET A 1 2.00 -31.80 -1.40
N LYS A 2 1.91 -32.45 -0.29
CA LYS A 2 2.26 -31.84 0.98
C LYS A 2 3.73 -31.48 1.04
N GLU A 3 4.54 -32.28 0.48
CA GLU A 3 5.98 -32.06 0.50
C GLU A 3 6.38 -30.74 -0.13
N ALA A 4 5.74 -30.38 -1.22
CA ALA A 4 6.05 -29.12 -1.88
C ALA A 4 5.72 -27.93 -1.00
N ARG A 5 4.60 -28.00 -0.30
CA ARG A 5 4.20 -26.92 0.59
C ARG A 5 5.16 -26.80 1.77
N GLU A 6 5.59 -27.92 2.27
CA GLU A 6 6.47 -27.94 3.43
C GLU A 6 7.85 -27.40 3.10
N ALA A 7 8.27 -27.56 1.88
CA ALA A 7 9.56 -27.04 1.45
C ALA A 7 9.59 -25.51 1.42
N MET A 8 8.43 -24.87 1.47
CA MET A 8 8.30 -23.41 1.44
C MET A 8 7.53 -22.97 2.68
N PRO A 9 8.20 -22.94 3.81
CA PRO A 9 7.52 -22.85 5.10
C PRO A 9 6.58 -21.66 5.24
N ASN A 10 6.95 -20.50 4.74
CA ASN A 10 6.09 -19.35 4.91
C ASN A 10 4.95 -19.30 3.90
N VAL A 11 5.14 -19.94 2.77
CA VAL A 11 4.13 -19.95 1.73
C VAL A 11 3.05 -20.97 2.04
N GLY A 12 3.41 -22.06 2.66
CA GLY A 12 2.48 -23.14 2.94
C GLY A 12 1.61 -22.93 4.17
N SER A 13 1.89 -21.92 4.99
CA SER A 13 1.12 -21.74 6.21
C SER A 13 -0.22 -21.09 5.90
N SER A 14 -1.23 -21.38 6.71
CA SER A 14 -2.54 -20.75 6.60
C SER A 14 -2.44 -19.25 6.76
N SER A 15 -1.60 -18.81 7.71
CA SER A 15 -1.39 -17.42 7.99
C SER A 15 -0.87 -16.67 6.76
N SER A 16 0.12 -17.22 6.06
CA SER A 16 0.63 -16.66 4.81
C SER A 16 -0.43 -16.63 3.73
N GLN A 17 -1.22 -17.67 3.63
CA GLN A 17 -2.28 -17.75 2.62
C GLN A 17 -3.33 -16.68 2.83
N TYR A 18 -3.71 -16.43 4.08
CA TYR A 18 -4.67 -15.38 4.40
C TYR A 18 -4.11 -14.01 4.03
N VAL A 19 -2.85 -13.77 4.34
CA VAL A 19 -2.20 -12.51 4.03
C VAL A 19 -2.12 -12.30 2.51
N LEU A 20 -1.72 -13.31 1.78
CA LEU A 20 -1.64 -13.22 0.31
C LEU A 20 -3.00 -12.95 -0.30
N ALA A 21 -4.04 -13.62 0.18
CA ALA A 21 -5.40 -13.39 -0.29
C ALA A 21 -5.86 -11.97 0.02
N ALA A 22 -5.54 -11.47 1.20
CA ALA A 22 -5.92 -10.13 1.60
C ALA A 22 -5.19 -9.08 0.75
N ILE A 23 -3.91 -9.29 0.49
CA ILE A 23 -3.13 -8.39 -0.36
C ILE A 23 -3.73 -8.34 -1.77
N LYS A 24 -4.10 -9.48 -2.32
CA LYS A 24 -4.76 -9.53 -3.62
C LYS A 24 -6.06 -8.76 -3.62
N PHE A 25 -6.86 -8.94 -2.59
CA PHE A 25 -8.12 -8.25 -2.47
C PHE A 25 -7.89 -6.72 -2.44
N ILE A 26 -6.89 -6.29 -1.69
CA ILE A 26 -6.53 -4.88 -1.60
C ILE A 26 -6.09 -4.36 -2.97
N GLN A 27 -5.24 -5.09 -3.67
CA GLN A 27 -4.74 -4.68 -4.97
C GLN A 27 -5.85 -4.51 -6.01
N PHE A 28 -6.87 -5.34 -5.94
CA PHE A 28 -7.97 -5.26 -6.89
C PHE A 28 -9.05 -4.28 -6.48
N ASN A 29 -9.08 -3.84 -5.22
CA ASN A 29 -10.19 -3.05 -4.70
C ASN A 29 -9.79 -1.76 -3.99
N TYR A 30 -8.52 -1.41 -3.99
CA TYR A 30 -8.03 -0.26 -3.22
C TYR A 30 -8.69 1.06 -3.63
N SER A 31 -9.09 1.19 -4.87
CA SER A 31 -9.69 2.43 -5.37
C SER A 31 -11.16 2.57 -4.94
N HIS A 32 -11.73 1.53 -4.36
CA HIS A 32 -13.09 1.55 -3.86
C HIS A 32 -13.09 1.78 -2.35
N ASP A 33 -14.27 2.08 -1.82
CA ASP A 33 -14.43 2.31 -0.39
C ASP A 33 -14.51 0.98 0.34
N ILE A 34 -13.36 0.37 0.59
CA ILE A 34 -13.31 -0.89 1.31
C ILE A 34 -12.85 -0.65 2.75
N SER A 35 -13.40 -1.46 3.65
CA SER A 35 -13.05 -1.43 5.06
C SER A 35 -12.22 -2.65 5.43
N VAL A 36 -11.67 -2.65 6.65
CA VAL A 36 -10.99 -3.83 7.18
C VAL A 36 -11.95 -5.01 7.28
N ASP A 37 -13.23 -4.73 7.59
CA ASP A 37 -14.25 -5.80 7.62
C ASP A 37 -14.43 -6.42 6.24
N ASP A 38 -14.43 -5.61 5.20
CA ASP A 38 -14.55 -6.11 3.83
C ASP A 38 -13.38 -7.04 3.49
N ILE A 39 -12.18 -6.65 3.88
CA ILE A 39 -10.99 -7.46 3.63
C ILE A 39 -11.09 -8.79 4.39
N ALA A 40 -11.43 -8.72 5.66
CA ALA A 40 -11.54 -9.91 6.51
C ALA A 40 -12.59 -10.86 5.97
N GLN A 41 -13.73 -10.32 5.56
CA GLN A 41 -14.83 -11.13 5.01
C GLN A 41 -14.41 -11.80 3.71
N ALA A 42 -13.71 -11.07 2.84
CA ALA A 42 -13.24 -11.62 1.56
C ALA A 42 -12.28 -12.78 1.77
N VAL A 43 -11.50 -12.74 2.83
CA VAL A 43 -10.53 -13.78 3.14
C VAL A 43 -11.15 -14.91 3.97
N GLY A 44 -12.23 -14.62 4.67
CA GLY A 44 -12.92 -15.62 5.48
C GLY A 44 -12.42 -15.73 6.91
N VAL A 45 -11.92 -14.64 7.47
CA VAL A 45 -11.43 -14.61 8.86
C VAL A 45 -12.03 -13.43 9.59
N SER A 46 -11.88 -13.42 10.92
CA SER A 46 -12.31 -12.28 11.74
C SER A 46 -11.31 -11.12 11.56
N ARG A 47 -11.75 -9.92 11.93
CA ARG A 47 -10.86 -8.76 11.92
C ARG A 47 -9.64 -8.98 12.81
N SER A 48 -9.85 -9.53 13.99
CA SER A 48 -8.76 -9.78 14.94
C SER A 48 -7.74 -10.75 14.36
N HIS A 49 -8.22 -11.79 13.72
CA HIS A 49 -7.33 -12.78 13.11
C HIS A 49 -6.54 -12.16 11.96
N LEU A 50 -7.23 -11.37 11.14
CA LEU A 50 -6.59 -10.69 10.02
C LEU A 50 -5.48 -9.76 10.54
N TYR A 51 -5.77 -9.01 11.60
CA TYR A 51 -4.79 -8.12 12.21
C TYR A 51 -3.54 -8.89 12.62
N ARG A 52 -3.75 -10.00 13.33
CA ARG A 52 -2.62 -10.80 13.84
C ARG A 52 -1.75 -11.36 12.74
N VAL A 53 -2.37 -11.89 11.70
CA VAL A 53 -1.59 -12.48 10.62
C VAL A 53 -0.86 -11.41 9.79
N PHE A 54 -1.47 -10.24 9.63
CA PHE A 54 -0.80 -9.13 8.95
C PHE A 54 0.40 -8.63 9.76
N MET A 55 0.22 -8.40 11.04
CA MET A 55 1.32 -7.94 11.89
C MET A 55 2.46 -8.95 11.89
N SER A 56 2.12 -10.23 11.97
CA SER A 56 3.11 -11.30 12.02
C SER A 56 3.87 -11.47 10.70
N ASN A 57 3.20 -11.33 9.57
CA ASN A 57 3.79 -11.60 8.25
C ASN A 57 4.30 -10.37 7.52
N VAL A 58 3.69 -9.22 7.76
CA VAL A 58 3.97 -7.99 7.00
C VAL A 58 4.55 -6.89 7.88
N GLY A 59 4.24 -6.92 9.17
CA GLY A 59 4.70 -5.90 10.10
C GLY A 59 3.84 -4.65 10.08
N GLN A 60 2.68 -4.70 9.44
CA GLN A 60 1.72 -3.59 9.37
C GLN A 60 0.33 -4.12 9.63
N SER A 61 -0.57 -3.24 10.08
CA SER A 61 -1.98 -3.59 10.15
C SER A 61 -2.56 -3.61 8.74
N PRO A 62 -3.69 -4.30 8.53
CA PRO A 62 -4.34 -4.29 7.22
C PRO A 62 -4.70 -2.90 6.72
N ILE A 63 -5.18 -2.01 7.63
CA ILE A 63 -5.55 -0.66 7.21
C ILE A 63 -4.31 0.15 6.83
N ASP A 64 -3.21 -0.02 7.53
CA ASP A 64 -1.97 0.66 7.18
C ASP A 64 -1.44 0.17 5.85
N TYR A 65 -1.54 -1.11 5.58
CA TYR A 65 -1.14 -1.67 4.30
C TYR A 65 -1.98 -1.07 3.16
N LEU A 66 -3.30 -1.01 3.35
CA LEU A 66 -4.20 -0.42 2.37
C LEU A 66 -3.83 1.06 2.12
N THR A 67 -3.59 1.80 3.18
CA THR A 67 -3.20 3.21 3.08
C THR A 67 -1.90 3.36 2.31
N SER A 68 -0.89 2.59 2.67
CA SER A 68 0.41 2.62 1.99
C SER A 68 0.28 2.27 0.52
N TYR A 69 -0.57 1.30 0.20
CA TYR A 69 -0.79 0.89 -1.17
C TYR A 69 -1.44 2.03 -1.98
N ARG A 70 -2.45 2.67 -1.40
CA ARG A 70 -3.11 3.83 -2.04
C ARG A 70 -2.12 4.96 -2.29
N ILE A 71 -1.28 5.26 -1.32
CA ILE A 71 -0.29 6.32 -1.46
C ILE A 71 0.75 5.97 -2.53
N SER A 72 1.16 4.72 -2.57
CA SER A 72 2.09 4.25 -3.60
C SER A 72 1.51 4.44 -5.01
N GLU A 73 0.24 4.11 -5.19
CA GLU A 73 -0.44 4.30 -6.48
C GLU A 73 -0.58 5.79 -6.80
N ALA A 74 -0.82 6.61 -5.78
CA ALA A 74 -0.88 8.07 -5.97
C ALA A 74 0.46 8.60 -6.45
N CYS A 75 1.56 8.10 -5.93
CA CYS A 75 2.90 8.50 -6.37
C CYS A 75 3.11 8.21 -7.85
N SER A 76 2.66 7.06 -8.32
CA SER A 76 2.73 6.72 -9.73
C SER A 76 1.93 7.69 -10.58
N LEU A 77 0.72 8.04 -10.13
CA LEU A 77 -0.13 8.96 -10.87
C LEU A 77 0.46 10.38 -10.88
N LEU A 78 1.08 10.80 -9.80
CA LEU A 78 1.74 12.10 -9.76
C LEU A 78 2.85 12.19 -10.80
N LYS A 79 3.58 11.11 -11.00
CA LYS A 79 4.69 11.09 -11.95
C LYS A 79 4.21 10.97 -13.40
N ASN A 80 3.14 10.25 -13.64
CA ASN A 80 2.86 9.75 -14.99
C ASN A 80 1.51 10.14 -15.59
N SER A 81 0.61 10.76 -14.83
CA SER A 81 -0.75 10.91 -15.33
C SER A 81 -1.14 12.33 -15.77
N GLY A 82 -0.54 13.33 -15.19
CA GLY A 82 -1.00 14.70 -15.42
C GLY A 82 -2.34 15.05 -14.77
N LEU A 83 -2.88 14.14 -13.97
CA LEU A 83 -4.13 14.40 -13.25
C LEU A 83 -3.91 15.41 -12.13
N SER A 84 -4.96 16.13 -11.77
CA SER A 84 -4.92 17.03 -10.63
C SER A 84 -4.83 16.23 -9.32
N ILE A 85 -4.43 16.89 -8.25
CA ILE A 85 -4.35 16.24 -6.94
C ILE A 85 -5.72 15.74 -6.50
N ALA A 86 -6.77 16.52 -6.76
CA ALA A 86 -8.14 16.10 -6.44
C ALA A 86 -8.52 14.83 -7.21
N GLU A 87 -8.18 14.77 -8.48
CA GLU A 87 -8.45 13.60 -9.32
C GLU A 87 -7.66 12.38 -8.85
N ILE A 88 -6.42 12.59 -8.48
CA ILE A 88 -5.58 11.50 -7.97
C ILE A 88 -6.16 10.96 -6.67
N ALA A 89 -6.55 11.85 -5.75
CA ALA A 89 -7.12 11.43 -4.47
C ALA A 89 -8.30 10.50 -4.66
N VAL A 90 -9.23 10.88 -5.53
CA VAL A 90 -10.42 10.06 -5.82
C VAL A 90 -10.00 8.75 -6.50
N SER A 91 -9.08 8.83 -7.45
CA SER A 91 -8.64 7.65 -8.21
C SER A 91 -8.03 6.56 -7.33
N VAL A 92 -7.39 6.95 -6.23
CA VAL A 92 -6.77 5.96 -5.34
C VAL A 92 -7.60 5.64 -4.10
N GLY A 93 -8.85 6.10 -4.06
CA GLY A 93 -9.79 5.66 -3.02
C GLY A 93 -9.98 6.61 -1.86
N PHE A 94 -9.55 7.86 -1.96
CA PHE A 94 -9.81 8.86 -0.93
C PHE A 94 -11.00 9.71 -1.36
N PHE A 95 -11.89 9.99 -0.43
CA PHE A 95 -13.06 10.83 -0.72
C PHE A 95 -12.72 12.30 -0.70
N ASP A 96 -11.77 12.68 0.15
CA ASP A 96 -11.50 14.07 0.46
C ASP A 96 -10.04 14.37 0.12
N GLN A 97 -9.85 15.33 -0.74
CA GLN A 97 -8.53 15.77 -1.18
C GLN A 97 -7.66 16.25 -0.01
N PHE A 98 -8.28 16.91 0.96
CA PHE A 98 -7.52 17.45 2.09
C PHE A 98 -7.06 16.35 3.02
N TYR A 99 -7.91 15.37 3.26
CA TYR A 99 -7.53 14.20 4.04
C TYR A 99 -6.42 13.41 3.32
N PHE A 100 -6.58 13.22 2.02
CA PHE A 100 -5.56 12.58 1.19
C PHE A 100 -4.21 13.27 1.35
N SER A 101 -4.20 14.60 1.27
CA SER A 101 -2.95 15.36 1.36
C SER A 101 -2.28 15.21 2.73
N ARG A 102 -3.08 15.15 3.80
CA ARG A 102 -2.54 14.93 5.14
C ARG A 102 -1.92 13.54 5.28
N VAL A 103 -2.62 12.53 4.79
CA VAL A 103 -2.12 11.16 4.83
C VAL A 103 -0.87 11.02 3.98
N PHE A 104 -0.90 11.61 2.79
CA PHE A 104 0.24 11.57 1.88
C PHE A 104 1.48 12.18 2.56
N LYS A 105 1.32 13.35 3.16
CA LYS A 105 2.42 14.01 3.86
C LYS A 105 2.95 13.16 5.00
N LYS A 106 2.06 12.51 5.74
CA LYS A 106 2.46 11.64 6.83
C LYS A 106 3.30 10.46 6.33
N VAL A 107 2.93 9.87 5.20
CA VAL A 107 3.60 8.70 4.65
C VAL A 107 4.88 9.09 3.91
N LYS A 108 4.85 10.16 3.13
CA LYS A 108 5.95 10.54 2.24
C LYS A 108 6.82 11.69 2.75
N GLY A 109 6.39 12.37 3.80
CA GLY A 109 7.15 13.46 4.38
C GLY A 109 6.91 14.81 3.75
N VAL A 110 6.26 14.87 2.59
CA VAL A 110 5.90 16.12 1.91
C VAL A 110 4.51 15.99 1.33
N PRO A 111 3.78 17.10 1.14
CA PRO A 111 2.46 17.02 0.53
C PRO A 111 2.55 16.62 -0.96
N PRO A 112 1.45 16.13 -1.52
CA PRO A 112 1.46 15.70 -2.92
C PRO A 112 1.92 16.79 -3.89
N SER A 113 1.56 18.04 -3.61
CA SER A 113 1.92 19.16 -4.47
C SER A 113 3.43 19.40 -4.55
N LYS A 114 4.18 18.89 -3.60
CA LYS A 114 5.63 19.08 -3.54
C LYS A 114 6.41 17.79 -3.78
N TYR A 115 5.70 16.72 -4.05
CA TYR A 115 6.34 15.40 -4.13
C TYR A 115 7.35 15.29 -5.28
N LEU A 116 6.98 15.75 -6.45
CA LEU A 116 7.88 15.65 -7.62
C LEU A 116 9.14 16.48 -7.44
N VAL A 117 8.98 17.69 -6.87
CA VAL A 117 10.13 18.55 -6.57
C VAL A 117 11.03 17.89 -5.53
N ALA A 118 10.44 17.28 -4.52
CA ALA A 118 11.21 16.59 -3.48
C ALA A 118 11.99 15.41 -4.05
N LEU A 119 11.40 14.65 -4.96
CA LEU A 119 12.10 13.57 -5.65
C LEU A 119 13.28 14.08 -6.45
N GLU A 120 13.10 15.18 -7.14
CA GLU A 120 14.14 15.79 -7.95
C GLU A 120 15.31 16.23 -7.07
N LYS A 121 15.02 16.86 -5.95
CA LYS A 121 16.04 17.28 -5.01
C LYS A 121 16.80 16.11 -4.42
N GLU A 122 16.09 15.04 -4.12
CA GLU A 122 16.69 13.82 -3.60
C GLU A 122 17.64 13.21 -4.61
N ALA A 123 17.23 13.14 -5.85
CA ALA A 123 18.05 12.60 -6.92
C ALA A 123 19.32 13.44 -7.12
N GLN A 124 19.19 14.77 -7.02
CA GLN A 124 20.34 15.65 -7.17
C GLN A 124 21.29 15.57 -5.98
N ALA A 125 20.76 15.32 -4.79
CA ALA A 125 21.55 15.20 -3.58
C ALA A 125 22.23 13.84 -3.44
N ALA A 126 21.78 12.85 -4.20
CA ALA A 126 22.35 11.52 -4.11
C ALA A 126 23.80 11.53 -4.56
N PRO A 127 24.67 10.74 -3.95
CA PRO A 127 26.05 10.67 -4.39
C PRO A 127 26.14 10.22 -5.83
N GLN A 128 26.98 10.89 -6.60
CA GLN A 128 27.20 10.53 -7.97
C GLN A 128 28.03 9.26 -8.05
N PRO A 129 27.78 8.41 -9.05
CA PRO A 129 28.67 7.25 -9.24
C PRO A 129 30.08 7.74 -9.52
N ILE A 130 31.03 7.02 -9.00
CA ILE A 130 32.43 7.33 -9.26
C ILE A 130 32.75 6.84 -10.65
N ASN A 131 33.19 7.75 -11.48
CA ASN A 131 33.61 7.38 -12.85
C ASN A 131 35.08 7.04 -12.87
N PRO A 132 35.45 5.96 -13.54
CA PRO A 132 36.83 5.59 -13.65
C PRO A 132 37.67 6.65 -14.35
#